data_b418c286a342d022fa36d44218550c63
#
_entry.id   b418c286a342d022fa36d44218550c63
#
_cell.length_a   1.000
_cell.length_b   1.000
_cell.length_c   1.000
_cell.angle_alpha   90.00
_cell.angle_beta   90.00
_cell.angle_gamma   90.00
#
_symmetry.space_group_name_H-M   'P 1'
#
loop_
_entity.id
_entity.type
_entity.pdbx_description
1 polymer ?
#
loop_
_entity_poly.entity_id
_entity_poly.type
_entity_poly.pdbx_seq_one_letter_code
_entity_poly.pdbx_strand_id
1 'polypeptide(L)'
;MKKSVLILCAAIMAIATSVTRAQEDHAYTQGPVTIVSFVRTEPGMFEEYLRYLSNTYKKLIETQKKQGIVTDYAIYQTLPRGPQDADLILTVTYKNMAALDGLQERTDPLVKEIFGSLPKASSASADRDKLRKQLGSQLVRQLILK
;
A
#
# COMPACT_ATOMS: atom_id res chain seq x y z
N MET A 1 -10.64 -40.31 70.98
CA MET A 1 -9.50 -40.09 70.16
C MET A 1 -9.99 -39.58 68.82
N LYS A 2 -10.04 -38.27 68.63
CA LYS A 2 -10.53 -37.64 67.38
C LYS A 2 -9.38 -36.84 66.82
N LYS A 3 -8.89 -37.25 65.65
CA LYS A 3 -7.80 -36.57 64.95
C LYS A 3 -8.41 -35.43 64.08
N SER A 4 -8.12 -34.20 64.46
CA SER A 4 -8.47 -33.02 63.65
C SER A 4 -7.48 -32.86 62.54
N VAL A 5 -7.93 -32.96 61.32
CA VAL A 5 -7.13 -32.66 60.12
C VAL A 5 -7.31 -31.18 59.80
N LEU A 6 -6.29 -30.39 59.97
CA LEU A 6 -6.24 -28.99 59.59
C LEU A 6 -5.99 -28.91 58.09
N ILE A 7 -7.00 -28.50 57.33
CA ILE A 7 -6.84 -28.20 55.88
C ILE A 7 -6.35 -26.77 55.76
N LEU A 8 -5.09 -26.62 55.41
CA LEU A 8 -4.45 -25.33 55.09
C LEU A 8 -4.78 -24.97 53.63
N CYS A 9 -5.81 -24.13 53.42
CA CYS A 9 -6.11 -23.55 52.14
C CYS A 9 -5.05 -22.46 51.82
N ALA A 10 -4.05 -22.80 51.02
CA ALA A 10 -3.15 -21.81 50.44
C ALA A 10 -3.88 -21.07 49.33
N ALA A 11 -4.31 -19.85 49.62
CA ALA A 11 -4.82 -18.92 48.59
C ALA A 11 -3.64 -18.42 47.74
N ILE A 12 -3.48 -18.99 46.56
CA ILE A 12 -2.58 -18.46 45.57
C ILE A 12 -3.22 -17.21 44.96
N MET A 13 -2.83 -16.04 45.47
CA MET A 13 -3.15 -14.75 44.84
C MET A 13 -2.38 -14.64 43.56
N ALA A 14 -3.03 -14.92 42.44
CA ALA A 14 -2.50 -14.60 41.11
C ALA A 14 -2.49 -13.08 40.96
N ILE A 15 -1.31 -12.47 41.15
CA ILE A 15 -1.08 -11.08 40.85
C ILE A 15 -1.03 -11.00 39.30
N ALA A 16 -2.18 -10.69 38.70
CA ALA A 16 -2.25 -10.29 37.31
C ALA A 16 -1.52 -8.92 37.16
N THR A 17 -0.21 -8.96 36.90
CA THR A 17 0.52 -7.76 36.47
C THR A 17 -0.05 -7.35 35.12
N SER A 18 -1.04 -6.49 35.10
CA SER A 18 -1.46 -5.74 33.94
C SER A 18 -0.25 -4.91 33.51
N VAL A 19 0.46 -5.39 32.48
CA VAL A 19 1.44 -4.59 31.76
C VAL A 19 0.64 -3.51 31.04
N THR A 20 0.39 -2.41 31.75
CA THR A 20 -0.10 -1.18 31.12
C THR A 20 1.04 -0.75 30.18
N ARG A 21 0.94 -1.11 28.90
CA ARG A 21 1.77 -0.45 27.88
C ARG A 21 1.43 1.03 28.00
N ALA A 22 2.35 1.79 28.60
CA ALA A 22 2.32 3.23 28.48
C ALA A 22 2.28 3.51 26.98
N GLN A 23 1.13 3.96 26.49
CA GLN A 23 1.00 4.41 25.12
C GLN A 23 1.88 5.66 25.05
N GLU A 24 3.05 5.52 24.42
CA GLU A 24 3.93 6.67 24.21
C GLU A 24 3.07 7.78 23.59
N ASP A 25 3.06 8.93 24.24
CA ASP A 25 2.28 10.10 23.78
C ASP A 25 3.02 10.75 22.59
N HIS A 26 2.93 10.06 21.45
CA HIS A 26 3.51 10.60 20.22
C HIS A 26 2.82 11.90 19.82
N ALA A 27 3.61 12.88 19.36
CA ALA A 27 3.10 14.15 18.83
C ALA A 27 2.29 14.00 17.53
N TYR A 28 2.07 12.76 17.07
CA TYR A 28 1.36 12.44 15.83
C TYR A 28 0.58 11.13 15.94
N THR A 29 -0.36 10.94 15.03
CA THR A 29 -0.97 9.64 14.73
C THR A 29 -0.57 9.18 13.33
N GLN A 30 -0.54 7.86 13.12
CA GLN A 30 -0.22 7.27 11.83
C GLN A 30 -1.43 7.35 10.89
N GLY A 31 -1.27 8.01 9.77
CA GLY A 31 -2.27 8.15 8.72
C GLY A 31 -2.15 7.09 7.62
N PRO A 32 -2.80 7.34 6.47
CA PRO A 32 -2.70 6.53 5.27
C PRO A 32 -1.27 6.31 4.79
N VAL A 33 -1.08 5.29 3.98
CA VAL A 33 0.19 5.01 3.31
C VAL A 33 0.03 5.17 1.81
N THR A 34 1.06 5.70 1.15
CA THR A 34 1.04 5.98 -0.28
C THR A 34 2.27 5.39 -0.95
N ILE A 35 2.08 4.61 -1.99
CA ILE A 35 3.15 4.22 -2.91
C ILE A 35 3.32 5.37 -3.90
N VAL A 36 4.51 5.93 -3.96
CA VAL A 36 4.91 6.99 -4.88
C VAL A 36 5.87 6.38 -5.91
N SER A 37 5.48 6.34 -7.17
CA SER A 37 6.27 5.78 -8.25
C SER A 37 6.78 6.89 -9.16
N PHE A 38 8.09 6.92 -9.38
CA PHE A 38 8.77 7.87 -10.23
C PHE A 38 8.95 7.25 -11.62
N VAL A 39 8.43 7.92 -12.62
CA VAL A 39 8.40 7.44 -14.00
C VAL A 39 9.02 8.49 -14.90
N ARG A 40 9.80 8.01 -15.89
CA ARG A 40 10.26 8.80 -17.00
C ARG A 40 9.74 8.17 -18.28
N THR A 41 9.08 8.96 -19.10
CA THR A 41 8.66 8.50 -20.43
C THR A 41 9.85 8.42 -21.38
N GLU A 42 9.81 7.46 -22.29
CA GLU A 42 10.79 7.39 -23.37
C GLU A 42 10.61 8.59 -24.32
N PRO A 43 11.69 9.04 -24.99
CA PRO A 43 11.61 10.18 -25.88
C PRO A 43 10.48 10.05 -26.91
N GLY A 44 9.57 11.04 -26.90
CA GLY A 44 8.40 11.08 -27.78
C GLY A 44 7.21 10.22 -27.34
N MET A 45 7.32 9.46 -26.22
CA MET A 45 6.28 8.53 -25.77
C MET A 45 5.35 9.10 -24.68
N PHE A 46 5.50 10.37 -24.31
CA PHE A 46 4.72 10.99 -23.24
C PHE A 46 3.20 10.86 -23.45
N GLU A 47 2.71 11.29 -24.60
CA GLU A 47 1.28 11.23 -24.93
C GLU A 47 0.77 9.79 -25.05
N GLU A 48 1.59 8.87 -25.60
CA GLU A 48 1.23 7.47 -25.72
C GLU A 48 1.13 6.81 -24.34
N TYR A 49 2.04 7.14 -23.43
CA TYR A 49 1.98 6.65 -22.06
C TYR A 49 0.77 7.22 -21.32
N LEU A 50 0.42 8.48 -21.48
CA LEU A 50 -0.79 9.07 -20.91
C LEU A 50 -2.07 8.39 -21.43
N ARG A 51 -2.12 8.01 -22.71
CA ARG A 51 -3.23 7.21 -23.26
C ARG A 51 -3.33 5.85 -22.59
N TYR A 52 -2.20 5.17 -22.40
CA TYR A 52 -2.17 3.92 -21.62
C TYR A 52 -2.71 4.14 -20.20
N LEU A 53 -2.26 5.18 -19.50
CA LEU A 53 -2.72 5.49 -18.15
C LEU A 53 -4.24 5.75 -18.13
N SER A 54 -4.76 6.48 -19.10
CA SER A 54 -6.19 6.78 -19.21
C SER A 54 -7.03 5.53 -19.49
N ASN A 55 -6.61 4.70 -20.42
CA ASN A 55 -7.42 3.59 -20.93
C ASN A 55 -7.33 2.32 -20.08
N THR A 56 -6.14 2.03 -19.53
CA THR A 56 -5.87 0.77 -18.85
C THR A 56 -5.63 0.95 -17.36
N TYR A 57 -4.65 1.78 -17.00
CA TYR A 57 -4.27 1.99 -15.61
C TYR A 57 -5.43 2.55 -14.77
N LYS A 58 -6.06 3.62 -15.25
CA LYS A 58 -7.22 4.24 -14.59
C LYS A 58 -8.34 3.22 -14.35
N LYS A 59 -8.67 2.39 -15.33
CA LYS A 59 -9.69 1.36 -15.18
C LYS A 59 -9.36 0.40 -14.05
N LEU A 60 -8.10 -0.07 -13.97
CA LEU A 60 -7.66 -0.98 -12.91
C LEU A 60 -7.74 -0.31 -11.53
N ILE A 61 -7.21 0.90 -11.38
CA ILE A 61 -7.17 1.60 -10.10
C ILE A 61 -8.58 2.01 -9.64
N GLU A 62 -9.45 2.45 -10.55
CA GLU A 62 -10.84 2.77 -10.22
C GLU A 62 -11.62 1.52 -9.76
N THR A 63 -11.35 0.36 -10.36
CA THR A 63 -11.95 -0.89 -9.90
C THR A 63 -11.46 -1.26 -8.49
N GLN A 64 -10.16 -1.12 -8.21
CA GLN A 64 -9.59 -1.32 -6.87
C GLN A 64 -10.17 -0.33 -5.86
N LYS A 65 -10.37 0.94 -6.25
CA LYS A 65 -10.98 1.98 -5.40
C LYS A 65 -12.44 1.66 -5.07
N LYS A 66 -13.23 1.21 -6.04
CA LYS A 66 -14.62 0.75 -5.81
C LYS A 66 -14.71 -0.44 -4.86
N GLN A 67 -13.70 -1.31 -4.84
CA GLN A 67 -13.61 -2.43 -3.91
C GLN A 67 -12.98 -2.08 -2.55
N GLY A 68 -12.61 -0.82 -2.34
CA GLY A 68 -12.00 -0.36 -1.09
C GLY A 68 -10.56 -0.85 -0.86
N ILE A 69 -9.91 -1.40 -1.89
CA ILE A 69 -8.49 -1.80 -1.83
C ILE A 69 -7.60 -0.55 -1.81
N VAL A 70 -7.91 0.40 -2.69
CA VAL A 70 -7.25 1.69 -2.81
C VAL A 70 -8.19 2.79 -2.31
N THR A 71 -7.69 3.75 -1.55
CA THR A 71 -8.47 4.89 -1.08
C THR A 71 -8.39 6.08 -2.02
N ASP A 72 -7.23 6.29 -2.62
CA ASP A 72 -7.03 7.38 -3.58
C ASP A 72 -5.83 7.11 -4.51
N TYR A 73 -5.77 7.84 -5.62
CA TYR A 73 -4.62 7.84 -6.52
C TYR A 73 -4.52 9.17 -7.25
N ALA A 74 -3.31 9.53 -7.67
CA ALA A 74 -3.09 10.71 -8.51
C ALA A 74 -1.91 10.49 -9.46
N ILE A 75 -1.90 11.28 -10.53
CA ILE A 75 -0.83 11.35 -11.51
C ILE A 75 -0.41 12.81 -11.60
N TYR A 76 0.87 13.07 -11.36
CA TYR A 76 1.45 14.41 -11.41
C TYR A 76 2.47 14.46 -12.54
N GLN A 77 2.42 15.52 -13.32
CA GLN A 77 3.50 15.88 -14.21
C GLN A 77 4.55 16.67 -13.43
N THR A 78 5.82 16.37 -13.68
CA THR A 78 6.94 17.15 -13.16
C THR A 78 7.65 17.86 -14.30
N LEU A 79 8.47 18.83 -13.97
CA LEU A 79 9.38 19.49 -14.90
C LEU A 79 10.80 18.94 -14.64
N PRO A 80 11.26 17.93 -15.39
CA PRO A 80 12.58 17.34 -15.18
C PRO A 80 13.67 18.41 -15.37
N ARG A 81 14.65 18.43 -14.47
CA ARG A 81 15.81 19.31 -14.55
C ARG A 81 17.00 18.63 -15.24
N GLY A 82 16.95 17.32 -15.36
CA GLY A 82 18.00 16.51 -15.96
C GLY A 82 17.48 15.22 -16.58
N PRO A 83 18.33 14.54 -17.35
CA PRO A 83 17.95 13.36 -18.12
C PRO A 83 17.61 12.14 -17.24
N GLN A 84 17.88 12.17 -15.95
CA GLN A 84 17.57 11.10 -15.01
C GLN A 84 16.36 11.41 -14.13
N ASP A 85 15.75 12.59 -14.24
CA ASP A 85 14.61 12.98 -13.44
C ASP A 85 13.31 12.35 -14.00
N ALA A 86 12.36 12.08 -13.11
CA ALA A 86 11.02 11.70 -13.51
C ALA A 86 10.32 12.86 -14.22
N ASP A 87 9.50 12.56 -15.21
CA ASP A 87 8.55 13.51 -15.82
C ASP A 87 7.12 13.27 -15.33
N LEU A 88 6.87 12.08 -14.73
CA LEU A 88 5.61 11.74 -14.09
C LEU A 88 5.84 11.11 -12.70
N ILE A 89 4.94 11.45 -11.77
CA ILE A 89 4.83 10.79 -10.47
C ILE A 89 3.42 10.19 -10.37
N LEU A 90 3.36 8.89 -10.14
CA LEU A 90 2.12 8.17 -9.90
C LEU A 90 2.02 7.83 -8.42
N THR A 91 0.88 8.13 -7.82
CA THR A 91 0.63 7.81 -6.40
C THR A 91 -0.56 6.90 -6.26
N VAL A 92 -0.48 5.94 -5.34
CA VAL A 92 -1.59 5.07 -4.94
C VAL A 92 -1.64 5.03 -3.43
N THR A 93 -2.77 5.44 -2.85
CA THR A 93 -2.94 5.56 -1.41
C THR A 93 -3.82 4.43 -0.87
N TYR A 94 -3.38 3.86 0.25
CA TYR A 94 -4.06 2.79 0.99
C TYR A 94 -4.40 3.28 2.40
N LYS A 95 -5.43 2.70 3.00
CA LYS A 95 -5.94 3.12 4.32
C LYS A 95 -4.86 3.12 5.41
N ASN A 96 -3.98 2.12 5.42
CA ASN A 96 -2.90 1.93 6.39
C ASN A 96 -1.92 0.86 5.90
N MET A 97 -0.88 0.55 6.67
CA MET A 97 0.10 -0.49 6.32
C MET A 97 -0.53 -1.89 6.19
N ALA A 98 -1.47 -2.25 7.07
CA ALA A 98 -2.14 -3.55 7.01
C ALA A 98 -2.95 -3.75 5.72
N ALA A 99 -3.34 -2.67 5.03
CA ALA A 99 -3.98 -2.75 3.73
C ALA A 99 -3.05 -3.28 2.62
N LEU A 100 -1.76 -3.39 2.86
CA LEU A 100 -0.79 -3.98 1.93
C LEU A 100 -0.64 -5.49 2.11
N ASP A 101 -1.09 -6.04 3.25
CA ASP A 101 -1.06 -7.48 3.51
C ASP A 101 -2.02 -8.20 2.55
N GLY A 102 -1.53 -9.24 1.87
CA GLY A 102 -2.32 -9.99 0.89
C GLY A 102 -2.81 -9.14 -0.29
N LEU A 103 -2.11 -8.04 -0.62
CA LEU A 103 -2.53 -7.14 -1.70
C LEU A 103 -2.59 -7.85 -3.04
N GLN A 104 -1.62 -8.69 -3.34
CA GLN A 104 -1.54 -9.41 -4.60
C GLN A 104 -2.76 -10.34 -4.78
N GLU A 105 -3.10 -11.13 -3.78
CA GLU A 105 -4.23 -12.06 -3.80
C GLU A 105 -5.57 -11.34 -4.03
N ARG A 106 -5.69 -10.12 -3.50
CA ARG A 106 -6.90 -9.29 -3.68
C ARG A 106 -6.95 -8.60 -5.03
N THR A 107 -5.81 -8.30 -5.63
CA THR A 107 -5.76 -7.59 -6.93
C THR A 107 -5.69 -8.52 -8.13
N ASP A 108 -5.18 -9.73 -7.99
CA ASP A 108 -5.06 -10.71 -9.09
C ASP A 108 -6.39 -10.99 -9.83
N PRO A 109 -7.54 -11.13 -9.15
CA PRO A 109 -8.82 -11.30 -9.84
C PRO A 109 -9.15 -10.12 -10.76
N LEU A 110 -8.87 -8.89 -10.31
CA LEU A 110 -9.13 -7.66 -11.07
C LEU A 110 -8.18 -7.52 -12.26
N VAL A 111 -6.92 -7.92 -12.06
CA VAL A 111 -5.94 -7.97 -13.15
C VAL A 111 -6.37 -8.97 -14.21
N LYS A 112 -6.87 -10.16 -13.82
CA LYS A 112 -7.40 -11.15 -14.74
C LYS A 112 -8.63 -10.66 -15.49
N GLU A 113 -9.53 -9.94 -14.82
CA GLU A 113 -10.72 -9.35 -15.45
C GLU A 113 -10.34 -8.34 -16.55
N ILE A 114 -9.35 -7.47 -16.29
CA ILE A 114 -8.96 -6.40 -17.21
C ILE A 114 -8.07 -6.91 -18.35
N PHE A 115 -7.13 -7.81 -18.05
CA PHE A 115 -6.13 -8.30 -19.02
C PHE A 115 -6.47 -9.70 -19.58
N GLY A 116 -7.49 -10.36 -19.04
CA GLY A 116 -7.89 -11.71 -19.41
C GLY A 116 -7.10 -12.83 -18.71
N SER A 117 -5.84 -12.59 -18.33
CA SER A 117 -5.01 -13.51 -17.55
C SER A 117 -3.78 -12.81 -16.97
N LEU A 118 -3.14 -13.43 -15.94
CA LEU A 118 -1.88 -12.90 -15.38
C LEU A 118 -0.73 -12.90 -16.40
N PRO A 119 -0.52 -13.94 -17.24
CA PRO A 119 0.49 -13.88 -18.29
C PRO A 119 0.27 -12.73 -19.28
N LYS A 120 -0.97 -12.45 -19.69
CA LYS A 120 -1.29 -11.30 -20.56
C LYS A 120 -0.99 -9.98 -19.87
N ALA A 121 -1.30 -9.86 -18.58
CA ALA A 121 -0.94 -8.68 -17.79
C ALA A 121 0.58 -8.48 -17.71
N SER A 122 1.34 -9.56 -17.58
CA SER A 122 2.81 -9.53 -17.60
C SER A 122 3.34 -9.05 -18.96
N SER A 123 2.80 -9.57 -20.06
CA SER A 123 3.16 -9.13 -21.43
C SER A 123 2.82 -7.64 -21.64
N ALA A 124 1.63 -7.21 -21.20
CA ALA A 124 1.23 -5.79 -21.26
C ALA A 124 2.15 -4.90 -20.41
N SER A 125 2.70 -5.43 -19.30
CA SER A 125 3.69 -4.72 -18.51
C SER A 125 5.01 -4.54 -19.28
N ALA A 126 5.48 -5.59 -19.97
CA ALA A 126 6.68 -5.51 -20.81
C ALA A 126 6.50 -4.54 -21.99
N ASP A 127 5.31 -4.51 -22.60
CA ASP A 127 5.01 -3.54 -23.67
C ASP A 127 4.96 -2.10 -23.12
N ARG A 128 4.44 -1.91 -21.92
CA ARG A 128 4.45 -0.61 -21.25
C ARG A 128 5.87 -0.11 -20.98
N ASP A 129 6.82 -0.99 -20.72
CA ASP A 129 8.22 -0.61 -20.47
C ASP A 129 8.92 -0.04 -21.73
N LYS A 130 8.33 -0.25 -22.93
CA LYS A 130 8.73 0.44 -24.16
C LYS A 130 8.32 1.91 -24.21
N LEU A 131 7.33 2.29 -23.41
CA LEU A 131 6.80 3.66 -23.35
C LEU A 131 7.46 4.49 -22.24
N ARG A 132 8.01 3.81 -21.22
CA ARG A 132 8.51 4.47 -20.03
C ARG A 132 9.60 3.67 -19.33
N LYS A 133 10.41 4.35 -18.54
CA LYS A 133 11.34 3.78 -17.57
C LYS A 133 10.83 4.07 -16.15
N GLN A 134 10.73 3.05 -15.32
CA GLN A 134 10.48 3.23 -13.90
C GLN A 134 11.81 3.53 -13.20
N LEU A 135 11.90 4.70 -12.56
CA LEU A 135 13.11 5.16 -11.90
C LEU A 135 13.18 4.67 -10.44
N GLY A 136 12.04 4.27 -9.87
CA GLY A 136 11.95 3.75 -8.51
C GLY A 136 10.56 3.99 -7.91
N SER A 137 10.38 3.48 -6.70
CA SER A 137 9.18 3.72 -5.90
C SER A 137 9.54 3.91 -4.44
N GLN A 138 8.73 4.69 -3.74
CA GLN A 138 8.83 4.90 -2.30
C GLN A 138 7.49 4.59 -1.65
N LEU A 139 7.52 3.97 -0.48
CA LEU A 139 6.37 3.86 0.40
C LEU A 139 6.47 4.96 1.45
N VAL A 140 5.51 5.87 1.45
CA VAL A 140 5.44 6.96 2.41
C VAL A 140 4.21 6.81 3.30
N ARG A 141 4.30 7.27 4.54
CA ARG A 141 3.19 7.29 5.48
C ARG A 141 2.91 8.71 5.90
N GLN A 142 1.65 9.10 5.88
CA GLN A 142 1.24 10.38 6.43
C GLN A 142 1.37 10.35 7.96
N LEU A 143 1.97 11.38 8.53
CA LEU A 143 1.96 11.65 9.96
C LEU A 143 0.96 12.78 10.21
N ILE A 144 -0.08 12.48 10.98
CA ILE A 144 -1.11 13.46 11.35
C ILE A 144 -0.68 14.05 12.70
N LEU A 145 -0.24 15.30 12.71
CA LEU A 145 0.17 15.98 13.92
C LEU A 145 -1.03 16.22 14.83
N LYS A 146 -0.80 16.11 16.15
CA LYS A 146 -1.82 16.37 17.18
C LYS A 146 -1.92 17.86 17.50
#